data_55e0bbeb4606bc15fa8e8402b7ba7f43
#
_entry.id   55e0bbeb4606bc15fa8e8402b7ba7f43
#
_cell.length_a   1.000
_cell.length_b   1.000
_cell.length_c   1.000
_cell.angle_alpha   90.00
_cell.angle_beta   90.00
_cell.angle_gamma   90.00
#
_symmetry.space_group_name_H-M   'P 1'
#
loop_
_entity.id
_entity.type
_entity.pdbx_description
1 polymer ?
#
loop_
_entity_poly.entity_id
_entity_poly.type
_entity_poly.pdbx_seq_one_letter_code
_entity_poly.pdbx_strand_id
1 'polypeptide(L)'
;LLGMEPCKTGGDCFKITISDMFIGSNDDPAEVTTDLMQESTDEVEVTDDEDTGGMLSMSDRREHEEKSRVQNIGNLLVAAQKAQRAKFEVATMKFFRQQQKRLSGSLSGTEKADWSVWDVLMPYITENHVEDSAAWSALGEQEQKNLVEQFIGGLVNWPSEETAMEEIFKPLWKQTYDEGTRIAKQAYNIRGVDRPELLSQAKLHGGKRVRRVTQTTKENISRIVANGIEAGIGREKMADEILQEYEIQTRSRARLIADQETVMTLETGHYDMMQKSGATTKTWHHRPQKNPRDGSDGGPNHVKMDGETVPIDARFSNGLRYPCDPEGPARETIKCRCYVTYNR
;
A
#
# COMPACT_ATOMS: atom_id res chain seq x y z
N LEU A 1 22.92 8.75 -8.67
CA LEU A 1 23.55 7.42 -8.49
C LEU A 1 23.18 6.95 -7.10
N LEU A 2 22.11 6.18 -6.99
CA LEU A 2 21.64 5.55 -5.76
C LEU A 2 22.57 4.37 -5.45
N GLY A 3 23.23 4.41 -4.29
CA GLY A 3 24.05 3.31 -3.80
C GLY A 3 23.19 2.11 -3.49
N MET A 4 23.22 1.12 -4.35
CA MET A 4 22.61 -0.19 -4.13
C MET A 4 23.73 -1.14 -3.71
N GLU A 5 23.72 -1.60 -2.45
CA GLU A 5 24.62 -2.68 -2.04
C GLU A 5 23.94 -4.04 -2.27
N PRO A 6 24.64 -5.01 -2.90
CA PRO A 6 24.10 -6.35 -3.13
C PRO A 6 24.16 -7.20 -1.84
N CYS A 7 23.15 -8.03 -1.61
CA CYS A 7 23.16 -9.04 -0.55
C CYS A 7 24.33 -10.03 -0.72
N LYS A 8 25.03 -10.33 0.37
CA LYS A 8 26.19 -11.23 0.41
C LYS A 8 25.90 -12.72 0.23
N THR A 9 24.68 -13.11 -0.09
CA THR A 9 24.29 -14.49 -0.36
C THR A 9 23.43 -14.57 -1.61
N GLY A 10 24.06 -14.75 -2.74
CA GLY A 10 23.69 -15.35 -4.03
C GLY A 10 22.24 -15.32 -4.52
N GLY A 11 21.44 -14.34 -4.16
CA GLY A 11 20.10 -14.13 -4.70
C GLY A 11 19.82 -12.63 -4.75
N ASP A 12 19.19 -12.17 -5.85
CA ASP A 12 18.80 -10.78 -6.06
C ASP A 12 17.79 -10.29 -5.01
N CYS A 13 18.28 -9.94 -3.84
CA CYS A 13 17.49 -9.37 -2.76
C CYS A 13 17.66 -7.85 -2.75
N PHE A 14 16.83 -7.13 -3.49
CA PHE A 14 16.67 -5.69 -3.31
C PHE A 14 15.71 -5.45 -2.15
N LYS A 15 16.20 -4.98 -1.01
CA LYS A 15 15.35 -4.39 0.03
C LYS A 15 14.90 -3.01 -0.42
N ILE A 16 13.74 -2.93 -1.09
CA ILE A 16 13.04 -1.66 -1.25
C ILE A 16 12.26 -1.44 0.04
N THR A 17 12.70 -0.53 0.88
CA THR A 17 11.90 -0.08 2.03
C THR A 17 10.79 0.86 1.51
N ILE A 18 9.67 0.96 2.24
CA ILE A 18 8.60 1.91 1.89
C ILE A 18 9.13 3.35 1.92
N SER A 19 10.17 3.65 2.72
CA SER A 19 10.89 4.93 2.72
C SER A 19 11.54 5.24 1.38
N ASP A 20 12.13 4.27 0.69
CA ASP A 20 12.79 4.50 -0.60
C ASP A 20 11.79 4.91 -1.70
N MET A 21 10.50 4.60 -1.49
CA MET A 21 9.42 4.98 -2.40
C MET A 21 8.93 6.43 -2.21
N PHE A 22 9.27 7.06 -1.08
CA PHE A 22 8.86 8.44 -0.79
C PHE A 22 9.90 9.49 -1.16
N ILE A 23 11.18 9.11 -1.35
CA ILE A 23 12.28 10.05 -1.66
C ILE A 23 12.22 10.59 -3.11
N GLY A 24 11.36 10.04 -3.97
CA GLY A 24 11.25 10.43 -5.38
C GLY A 24 10.08 11.33 -5.77
N SER A 25 9.20 11.72 -4.84
CA SER A 25 8.08 12.63 -5.17
C SER A 25 8.36 14.03 -4.64
N ASN A 26 8.80 14.93 -5.51
CA ASN A 26 8.75 16.39 -5.31
C ASN A 26 7.30 16.91 -5.43
N ASP A 27 6.32 16.16 -4.91
CA ASP A 27 4.93 16.61 -4.91
C ASP A 27 4.70 17.51 -3.70
N ASP A 28 4.61 18.81 -3.96
CA ASP A 28 4.20 19.84 -2.99
C ASP A 28 2.83 19.44 -2.39
N PRO A 29 2.67 19.43 -1.06
CA PRO A 29 1.41 19.09 -0.40
C PRO A 29 0.22 19.96 -0.82
N ALA A 30 0.47 21.13 -1.40
CA ALA A 30 -0.56 22.06 -1.90
C ALA A 30 -1.16 21.64 -3.26
N GLU A 31 -0.41 20.95 -4.13
CA GLU A 31 -0.91 20.49 -5.43
C GLU A 31 -1.84 19.29 -5.35
N VAL A 32 -1.71 18.47 -4.31
CA VAL A 32 -2.50 17.22 -4.16
C VAL A 32 -3.99 17.48 -3.87
N THR A 33 -4.34 18.66 -3.38
CA THR A 33 -5.75 19.01 -3.08
C THR A 33 -6.54 19.47 -4.29
N THR A 34 -5.87 19.96 -5.33
CA THR A 34 -6.52 20.45 -6.56
C THR A 34 -6.83 19.32 -7.56
N ASP A 35 -6.01 18.27 -7.60
CA ASP A 35 -6.19 17.14 -8.54
C ASP A 35 -7.42 16.26 -8.22
N LEU A 36 -7.93 16.29 -6.97
CA LEU A 36 -9.11 15.49 -6.58
C LEU A 36 -10.46 16.13 -7.00
N MET A 37 -10.45 17.41 -7.38
CA MET A 37 -11.66 18.09 -7.86
C MET A 37 -11.73 18.21 -9.39
N GLN A 38 -10.64 17.92 -10.10
CA GLN A 38 -10.58 18.10 -11.55
C GLN A 38 -10.81 16.82 -12.37
N GLU A 39 -10.86 15.64 -11.74
CA GLU A 39 -11.13 14.36 -12.43
C GLU A 39 -12.63 14.11 -12.73
N SER A 40 -13.54 15.07 -12.52
CA SER A 40 -14.98 14.82 -12.67
C SER A 40 -15.67 15.59 -13.78
N THR A 41 -14.94 16.29 -14.66
CA THR A 41 -15.57 17.08 -15.75
C THR A 41 -14.89 16.90 -17.11
N ASP A 42 -14.38 15.73 -17.44
CA ASP A 42 -14.26 15.39 -18.85
C ASP A 42 -15.66 15.04 -19.37
N GLU A 43 -16.39 16.08 -19.72
CA GLU A 43 -17.53 15.98 -20.62
C GLU A 43 -17.00 15.34 -21.91
N VAL A 44 -17.44 14.12 -22.17
CA VAL A 44 -17.30 13.48 -23.47
C VAL A 44 -18.08 14.38 -24.43
N GLU A 45 -17.38 15.22 -25.19
CA GLU A 45 -17.94 15.83 -26.37
C GLU A 45 -18.43 14.70 -27.27
N VAL A 46 -19.72 14.47 -27.25
CA VAL A 46 -20.41 13.67 -28.26
C VAL A 46 -20.40 14.52 -29.51
N THR A 47 -19.38 14.36 -30.35
CA THR A 47 -19.46 14.84 -31.72
C THR A 47 -20.54 14.01 -32.40
N ASP A 48 -21.63 14.62 -32.74
CA ASP A 48 -22.61 14.09 -33.68
C ASP A 48 -21.93 13.93 -35.04
N ASP A 49 -21.23 12.82 -35.24
CA ASP A 49 -20.82 12.42 -36.59
C ASP A 49 -22.05 11.86 -37.31
N GLU A 50 -22.40 12.55 -38.35
CA GLU A 50 -23.52 12.23 -39.28
C GLU A 50 -23.50 10.74 -39.63
N ASP A 51 -24.64 10.10 -39.36
CA ASP A 51 -25.06 8.77 -39.73
C ASP A 51 -24.80 8.45 -41.22
N THR A 52 -23.62 7.91 -41.53
CA THR A 52 -23.42 7.12 -42.72
C THR A 52 -23.82 5.67 -42.37
N GLY A 53 -25.07 5.33 -42.65
CA GLY A 53 -25.72 4.05 -42.35
C GLY A 53 -25.03 2.84 -43.00
N GLY A 54 -23.81 2.57 -42.64
CA GLY A 54 -23.10 1.33 -42.87
C GLY A 54 -23.42 0.32 -41.78
N MET A 55 -24.18 -0.73 -42.14
CA MET A 55 -24.51 -1.82 -41.21
C MET A 55 -23.20 -2.50 -40.78
N LEU A 56 -22.75 -2.23 -39.53
CA LEU A 56 -21.57 -2.86 -38.92
C LEU A 56 -21.64 -4.38 -39.11
N SER A 57 -20.54 -5.00 -39.46
CA SER A 57 -20.46 -6.46 -39.58
C SER A 57 -20.76 -7.12 -38.22
N MET A 58 -21.16 -8.37 -38.22
CA MET A 58 -21.40 -9.12 -36.97
C MET A 58 -20.15 -9.25 -36.12
N SER A 59 -18.97 -9.23 -36.72
CA SER A 59 -17.68 -9.18 -36.02
C SER A 59 -17.46 -7.84 -35.33
N ASP A 60 -17.73 -6.73 -36.03
CA ASP A 60 -17.52 -5.38 -35.49
C ASP A 60 -18.48 -5.09 -34.32
N ARG A 61 -19.72 -5.56 -34.44
CA ARG A 61 -20.71 -5.46 -33.32
C ARG A 61 -20.24 -6.22 -32.09
N ARG A 62 -19.72 -7.46 -32.24
CA ARG A 62 -19.22 -8.25 -31.13
C ARG A 62 -17.99 -7.61 -30.47
N GLU A 63 -17.09 -7.06 -31.28
CA GLU A 63 -15.92 -6.36 -30.78
C GLU A 63 -16.32 -5.11 -29.99
N HIS A 64 -17.30 -4.34 -30.50
CA HIS A 64 -17.83 -3.16 -29.82
C HIS A 64 -18.52 -3.52 -28.50
N GLU A 65 -19.35 -4.57 -28.48
CA GLU A 65 -19.98 -5.07 -27.26
C GLU A 65 -18.96 -5.53 -26.22
N GLU A 66 -17.90 -6.22 -26.64
CA GLU A 66 -16.83 -6.66 -25.73
C GLU A 66 -16.03 -5.48 -25.16
N LYS A 67 -15.66 -4.50 -25.97
CA LYS A 67 -15.00 -3.27 -25.52
C LYS A 67 -15.87 -2.51 -24.51
N SER A 68 -17.15 -2.38 -24.79
CA SER A 68 -18.12 -1.74 -23.89
C SER A 68 -18.25 -2.51 -22.57
N ARG A 69 -18.27 -3.84 -22.61
CA ARG A 69 -18.31 -4.69 -21.42
C ARG A 69 -17.05 -4.51 -20.56
N VAL A 70 -15.86 -4.55 -21.17
CA VAL A 70 -14.57 -4.35 -20.50
C VAL A 70 -14.54 -2.99 -19.80
N GLN A 71 -14.93 -1.93 -20.52
CA GLN A 71 -15.00 -0.58 -19.97
C GLN A 71 -15.96 -0.47 -18.80
N ASN A 72 -17.12 -1.08 -18.89
CA ASN A 72 -18.12 -1.07 -17.81
C ASN A 72 -17.60 -1.78 -16.55
N ILE A 73 -16.91 -2.93 -16.69
CA ILE A 73 -16.28 -3.62 -15.56
C ILE A 73 -15.22 -2.72 -14.91
N GLY A 74 -14.36 -2.10 -15.72
CA GLY A 74 -13.38 -1.14 -15.25
C GLY A 74 -14.03 0.00 -14.43
N ASN A 75 -15.09 0.59 -14.92
CA ASN A 75 -15.82 1.66 -14.24
C ASN A 75 -16.44 1.21 -12.91
N LEU A 76 -17.04 0.01 -12.86
CA LEU A 76 -17.58 -0.56 -11.62
C LEU A 76 -16.48 -0.76 -10.57
N LEU A 77 -15.33 -1.29 -10.97
CA LEU A 77 -14.18 -1.48 -10.08
C LEU A 77 -13.63 -0.14 -9.57
N VAL A 78 -13.54 0.88 -10.44
CA VAL A 78 -13.12 2.25 -10.04
C VAL A 78 -14.05 2.84 -9.01
N ALA A 79 -15.35 2.79 -9.26
CA ALA A 79 -16.35 3.35 -8.34
C ALA A 79 -16.28 2.65 -6.96
N ALA A 80 -16.15 1.33 -6.95
CA ALA A 80 -15.99 0.56 -5.73
C ALA A 80 -14.67 0.88 -5.01
N GLN A 81 -13.56 0.98 -5.75
CA GLN A 81 -12.27 1.38 -5.20
C GLN A 81 -12.36 2.75 -4.51
N LYS A 82 -12.95 3.75 -5.17
CA LYS A 82 -13.11 5.10 -4.59
C LYS A 82 -13.93 5.07 -3.30
N ALA A 83 -15.05 4.34 -3.29
CA ALA A 83 -15.93 4.24 -2.12
C ALA A 83 -15.30 3.50 -0.93
N GLN A 84 -14.61 2.39 -1.17
CA GLN A 84 -13.99 1.60 -0.10
C GLN A 84 -12.68 2.25 0.40
N ARG A 85 -11.87 2.85 -0.48
CA ARG A 85 -10.66 3.56 -0.12
C ARG A 85 -10.90 4.63 0.94
N ALA A 86 -11.94 5.44 0.78
CA ALA A 86 -12.27 6.48 1.76
C ALA A 86 -12.45 5.93 3.18
N LYS A 87 -13.06 4.75 3.31
CA LYS A 87 -13.26 4.08 4.61
C LYS A 87 -11.95 3.61 5.21
N PHE A 88 -11.07 2.99 4.41
CA PHE A 88 -9.74 2.59 4.86
C PHE A 88 -8.88 3.79 5.23
N GLU A 89 -8.92 4.88 4.47
CA GLU A 89 -8.17 6.10 4.76
C GLU A 89 -8.56 6.68 6.13
N VAL A 90 -9.87 6.84 6.38
CA VAL A 90 -10.39 7.33 7.66
C VAL A 90 -9.98 6.42 8.82
N ALA A 91 -10.11 5.10 8.65
CA ALA A 91 -9.75 4.12 9.67
C ALA A 91 -8.25 4.16 9.98
N THR A 92 -7.40 4.20 8.96
CA THR A 92 -5.94 4.27 9.08
C THR A 92 -5.50 5.58 9.73
N MET A 93 -6.07 6.71 9.35
CA MET A 93 -5.80 8.00 9.97
C MET A 93 -6.16 8.01 11.46
N LYS A 94 -7.30 7.43 11.81
CA LYS A 94 -7.72 7.31 13.22
C LYS A 94 -6.73 6.45 14.02
N PHE A 95 -6.32 5.31 13.45
CA PHE A 95 -5.33 4.45 14.08
C PHE A 95 -4.00 5.18 14.32
N PHE A 96 -3.44 5.82 13.29
CA PHE A 96 -2.18 6.53 13.43
C PHE A 96 -2.22 7.68 14.43
N ARG A 97 -3.31 8.44 14.48
CA ARG A 97 -3.47 9.49 15.52
C ARG A 97 -3.49 8.92 16.94
N GLN A 98 -4.11 7.75 17.13
CA GLN A 98 -4.10 7.08 18.43
C GLN A 98 -2.71 6.53 18.77
N GLN A 99 -2.01 5.96 17.82
CA GLN A 99 -0.64 5.49 17.99
C GLN A 99 0.31 6.65 18.31
N GLN A 100 0.18 7.79 17.61
CA GLN A 100 0.95 9.01 17.89
C GLN A 100 0.78 9.49 19.33
N LYS A 101 -0.45 9.45 19.87
CA LYS A 101 -0.70 9.81 21.29
C LYS A 101 0.02 8.87 22.26
N ARG A 102 0.03 7.57 21.98
CA ARG A 102 0.76 6.61 22.82
C ARG A 102 2.27 6.84 22.74
N LEU A 103 2.80 7.03 21.52
CA LEU A 103 4.22 7.37 21.33
C LEU A 103 4.59 8.66 22.06
N SER A 104 3.76 9.71 21.97
CA SER A 104 3.98 10.97 22.66
C SER A 104 4.01 10.78 24.20
N GLY A 105 3.11 9.98 24.76
CA GLY A 105 3.10 9.65 26.19
C GLY A 105 4.40 9.00 26.65
N SER A 106 4.89 8.01 25.90
CA SER A 106 6.14 7.32 26.22
C SER A 106 7.39 8.22 26.04
N LEU A 107 7.41 9.03 24.98
CA LEU A 107 8.54 9.94 24.68
C LEU A 107 8.62 11.09 25.70
N SER A 108 7.47 11.59 26.19
CA SER A 108 7.43 12.69 27.19
C SER A 108 7.66 12.22 28.64
N GLY A 109 7.67 10.92 28.88
CA GLY A 109 7.80 10.37 30.24
C GLY A 109 6.60 10.63 31.15
N THR A 110 5.43 11.00 30.58
CA THR A 110 4.21 11.31 31.35
C THR A 110 3.38 10.06 31.71
N GLU A 111 3.59 8.95 31.03
CA GLU A 111 3.00 7.68 31.45
C GLU A 111 3.89 7.04 32.54
N LYS A 112 3.23 6.55 33.60
CA LYS A 112 3.86 5.89 34.76
C LYS A 112 4.50 4.54 34.37
N ALA A 113 5.50 4.57 33.51
CA ALA A 113 6.37 3.43 33.32
C ALA A 113 7.49 3.55 34.38
N ASP A 114 7.74 2.47 35.12
CA ASP A 114 8.87 2.38 36.09
C ASP A 114 10.24 2.54 35.42
N TRP A 115 10.26 2.64 34.09
CA TRP A 115 11.43 2.82 33.23
C TRP A 115 11.16 3.91 32.21
N SER A 116 11.96 4.96 32.18
CA SER A 116 11.96 5.85 31.05
C SER A 116 12.51 5.09 29.83
N VAL A 117 11.79 5.12 28.71
CA VAL A 117 12.27 4.48 27.46
C VAL A 117 13.64 5.03 27.04
N TRP A 118 13.96 6.25 27.51
CA TRP A 118 15.22 6.93 27.25
C TRP A 118 16.40 6.39 28.06
N ASP A 119 16.20 5.66 29.16
CA ASP A 119 17.27 5.16 30.03
C ASP A 119 18.29 4.30 29.25
N VAL A 120 17.82 3.61 28.22
CA VAL A 120 18.67 2.80 27.33
C VAL A 120 19.65 3.65 26.54
N LEU A 121 19.25 4.88 26.17
CA LEU A 121 20.04 5.79 25.35
C LEU A 121 20.71 6.92 26.14
N MET A 122 20.34 7.10 27.42
CA MET A 122 20.88 8.18 28.26
C MET A 122 22.41 8.26 28.29
N PRO A 123 23.18 7.14 28.25
CA PRO A 123 24.64 7.23 28.17
C PRO A 123 25.17 7.90 26.91
N TYR A 124 24.34 8.08 25.87
CA TYR A 124 24.73 8.56 24.54
C TYR A 124 23.99 9.84 24.11
N ILE A 125 23.13 10.42 24.98
CA ILE A 125 22.31 11.58 24.69
C ILE A 125 22.29 12.59 25.86
N THR A 126 23.43 12.78 26.53
CA THR A 126 23.60 13.76 27.61
C THR A 126 23.66 15.19 27.06
N GLU A 127 23.95 16.17 27.90
CA GLU A 127 24.16 17.55 27.44
C GLU A 127 25.56 17.79 26.79
N ASN A 128 26.44 16.79 26.88
CA ASN A 128 27.79 16.87 26.31
C ASN A 128 27.89 16.17 24.95
N HIS A 129 27.38 16.81 23.94
CA HIS A 129 27.25 16.29 22.58
C HIS A 129 28.52 15.68 21.97
N VAL A 130 29.69 16.17 22.32
CA VAL A 130 30.99 15.68 21.77
C VAL A 130 31.34 14.32 22.38
N GLU A 131 31.18 14.17 23.69
CA GLU A 131 31.48 12.93 24.40
C GLU A 131 30.42 11.85 24.07
N ASP A 132 29.16 12.25 23.94
CA ASP A 132 28.06 11.37 23.57
C ASP A 132 28.24 10.73 22.19
N SER A 133 28.55 11.55 21.18
CA SER A 133 28.82 11.10 19.82
C SER A 133 30.06 10.20 19.74
N ALA A 134 31.12 10.51 20.51
CA ALA A 134 32.32 9.69 20.58
C ALA A 134 32.03 8.34 21.25
N ALA A 135 31.28 8.32 22.36
CA ALA A 135 30.87 7.12 23.05
C ALA A 135 29.97 6.23 22.16
N TRP A 136 29.05 6.83 21.44
CA TRP A 136 28.20 6.13 20.46
C TRP A 136 29.01 5.52 19.33
N SER A 137 29.93 6.30 18.75
CA SER A 137 30.80 5.86 17.64
C SER A 137 31.81 4.78 18.06
N ALA A 138 32.11 4.66 19.34
CA ALA A 138 32.98 3.62 19.89
C ALA A 138 32.26 2.25 19.98
N LEU A 139 30.90 2.23 19.93
CA LEU A 139 30.14 1.00 19.89
C LEU A 139 30.24 0.35 18.51
N GLY A 140 30.21 -0.98 18.48
CA GLY A 140 30.04 -1.72 17.24
C GLY A 140 28.62 -1.55 16.66
N GLU A 141 28.51 -1.60 15.34
CA GLU A 141 27.23 -1.44 14.61
C GLU A 141 26.10 -2.31 15.19
N GLN A 142 26.40 -3.56 15.56
CA GLN A 142 25.41 -4.46 16.13
C GLN A 142 24.93 -4.01 17.52
N GLU A 143 25.80 -3.43 18.32
CA GLU A 143 25.49 -2.92 19.66
C GLU A 143 24.62 -1.66 19.57
N GLN A 144 24.98 -0.72 18.70
CA GLN A 144 24.15 0.46 18.38
C GLN A 144 22.73 0.02 17.95
N LYS A 145 22.64 -0.95 17.04
CA LYS A 145 21.37 -1.49 16.58
C LYS A 145 20.55 -2.09 17.73
N ASN A 146 21.17 -2.88 18.59
CA ASN A 146 20.48 -3.50 19.72
C ASN A 146 19.90 -2.47 20.69
N LEU A 147 20.65 -1.39 21.00
CA LEU A 147 20.20 -0.31 21.86
C LEU A 147 19.00 0.44 21.26
N VAL A 148 19.04 0.74 19.96
CA VAL A 148 17.92 1.37 19.25
C VAL A 148 16.70 0.44 19.20
N GLU A 149 16.89 -0.85 18.96
CA GLU A 149 15.80 -1.84 18.99
C GLU A 149 15.16 -1.94 20.38
N GLN A 150 15.97 -1.91 21.45
CA GLN A 150 15.48 -1.91 22.83
C GLN A 150 14.69 -0.63 23.14
N PHE A 151 15.18 0.53 22.76
CA PHE A 151 14.46 1.80 22.87
C PHE A 151 13.10 1.74 22.16
N ILE A 152 13.09 1.34 20.88
CA ILE A 152 11.88 1.20 20.08
C ILE A 152 10.91 0.19 20.72
N GLY A 153 11.44 -0.91 21.23
CA GLY A 153 10.65 -1.95 21.92
C GLY A 153 9.89 -1.43 23.13
N GLY A 154 10.44 -0.43 23.82
CA GLY A 154 9.85 0.21 25.00
C GLY A 154 8.80 1.28 24.68
N LEU A 155 8.77 1.83 23.46
CA LEU A 155 7.89 2.95 23.12
C LEU A 155 6.40 2.63 23.23
N VAL A 156 5.99 1.48 22.71
CA VAL A 156 4.61 0.98 22.75
C VAL A 156 4.60 -0.54 22.71
N ASN A 157 3.48 -1.14 23.09
CA ASN A 157 3.29 -2.59 22.90
C ASN A 157 2.97 -2.87 21.42
N TRP A 158 4.01 -3.13 20.62
CA TRP A 158 3.89 -3.33 19.17
C TRP A 158 2.96 -4.47 18.76
N PRO A 159 2.93 -5.63 19.43
CA PRO A 159 1.93 -6.67 19.15
C PRO A 159 0.49 -6.19 19.37
N SER A 160 0.26 -5.37 20.38
CA SER A 160 -1.07 -4.76 20.61
C SER A 160 -1.44 -3.74 19.54
N GLU A 161 -0.47 -2.98 19.03
CA GLU A 161 -0.67 -2.06 17.90
C GLU A 161 -1.07 -2.82 16.63
N GLU A 162 -0.39 -3.93 16.33
CA GLU A 162 -0.71 -4.81 15.20
C GLU A 162 -2.13 -5.36 15.33
N THR A 163 -2.47 -5.89 16.50
CA THR A 163 -3.82 -6.41 16.79
C THR A 163 -4.89 -5.33 16.62
N ALA A 164 -4.65 -4.14 17.15
CA ALA A 164 -5.59 -3.01 17.04
C ALA A 164 -5.82 -2.59 15.58
N MET A 165 -4.78 -2.58 14.77
CA MET A 165 -4.89 -2.27 13.35
C MET A 165 -5.65 -3.38 12.59
N GLU A 166 -5.37 -4.66 12.89
CA GLU A 166 -6.11 -5.78 12.31
C GLU A 166 -7.60 -5.72 12.63
N GLU A 167 -7.98 -5.44 13.88
CA GLU A 167 -9.39 -5.34 14.29
C GLU A 167 -10.12 -4.22 13.56
N ILE A 168 -9.46 -3.09 13.32
CA ILE A 168 -10.03 -1.99 12.55
C ILE A 168 -10.21 -2.38 11.06
N PHE A 169 -9.30 -3.16 10.51
CA PHE A 169 -9.31 -3.52 9.08
C PHE A 169 -10.19 -4.73 8.75
N LYS A 170 -10.36 -5.68 9.67
CA LYS A 170 -11.16 -6.90 9.43
C LYS A 170 -12.55 -6.64 8.82
N PRO A 171 -13.39 -5.74 9.35
CA PRO A 171 -14.69 -5.45 8.76
C PRO A 171 -14.58 -4.78 7.39
N LEU A 172 -13.56 -3.96 7.16
CA LEU A 172 -13.32 -3.28 5.89
C LEU A 172 -12.86 -4.27 4.82
N TRP A 173 -11.97 -5.19 5.16
CA TRP A 173 -11.58 -6.28 4.25
C TRP A 173 -12.79 -7.12 3.85
N LYS A 174 -13.62 -7.52 4.82
CA LYS A 174 -14.82 -8.29 4.52
C LYS A 174 -15.74 -7.53 3.56
N GLN A 175 -16.06 -6.28 3.87
CA GLN A 175 -16.96 -5.47 3.04
C GLN A 175 -16.40 -5.26 1.62
N THR A 176 -15.10 -4.99 1.49
CA THR A 176 -14.45 -4.75 0.20
C THR A 176 -14.36 -6.01 -0.64
N TYR A 177 -14.09 -7.13 -0.02
CA TYR A 177 -14.11 -8.44 -0.68
C TYR A 177 -15.52 -8.80 -1.18
N ASP A 178 -16.55 -8.65 -0.33
CA ASP A 178 -17.94 -8.87 -0.68
C ASP A 178 -18.34 -7.98 -1.88
N GLU A 179 -17.80 -6.77 -1.96
CA GLU A 179 -18.03 -5.87 -3.08
C GLU A 179 -17.36 -6.37 -4.37
N GLY A 180 -16.12 -6.87 -4.30
CA GLY A 180 -15.46 -7.52 -5.43
C GLY A 180 -16.25 -8.73 -5.96
N THR A 181 -16.73 -9.59 -5.07
CA THR A 181 -17.60 -10.72 -5.45
C THR A 181 -18.92 -10.27 -6.04
N ARG A 182 -19.51 -9.17 -5.55
CA ARG A 182 -20.75 -8.59 -6.07
C ARG A 182 -20.56 -8.07 -7.49
N ILE A 183 -19.47 -7.35 -7.74
CA ILE A 183 -19.12 -6.85 -9.09
C ILE A 183 -18.97 -8.02 -10.06
N ALA A 184 -18.23 -9.07 -9.68
CA ALA A 184 -18.10 -10.27 -10.50
C ALA A 184 -19.46 -10.87 -10.84
N LYS A 185 -20.33 -11.07 -9.85
CA LYS A 185 -21.67 -11.62 -10.08
C LYS A 185 -22.50 -10.77 -11.03
N GLN A 186 -22.48 -9.46 -10.86
CA GLN A 186 -23.23 -8.52 -11.69
C GLN A 186 -22.69 -8.47 -13.12
N ALA A 187 -21.37 -8.27 -13.29
CA ALA A 187 -20.73 -8.08 -14.57
C ALA A 187 -20.78 -9.32 -15.47
N TYR A 188 -20.79 -10.51 -14.86
CA TYR A 188 -20.78 -11.79 -15.59
C TYR A 188 -22.08 -12.59 -15.44
N ASN A 189 -23.14 -11.97 -14.91
CA ASN A 189 -24.45 -12.59 -14.70
C ASN A 189 -24.38 -13.96 -14.00
N ILE A 190 -23.55 -14.07 -12.95
CA ILE A 190 -23.33 -15.32 -12.22
C ILE A 190 -24.51 -15.58 -11.28
N ARG A 191 -25.20 -16.70 -11.50
CA ARG A 191 -26.33 -17.16 -10.68
C ARG A 191 -26.02 -18.52 -10.08
N GLY A 192 -26.59 -18.83 -8.92
CA GLY A 192 -26.48 -20.15 -8.29
C GLY A 192 -25.09 -20.51 -7.75
N VAL A 193 -24.15 -19.59 -7.75
CA VAL A 193 -22.83 -19.80 -7.18
C VAL A 193 -22.74 -19.04 -5.84
N ASP A 194 -22.45 -19.78 -4.77
CA ASP A 194 -22.25 -19.19 -3.46
C ASP A 194 -20.98 -18.34 -3.43
N ARG A 195 -21.00 -17.29 -2.59
CA ARG A 195 -19.82 -16.46 -2.41
C ARG A 195 -18.67 -17.31 -1.88
N PRO A 196 -17.44 -17.11 -2.37
CA PRO A 196 -16.26 -17.72 -1.75
C PRO A 196 -16.15 -17.26 -0.30
N GLU A 197 -15.63 -18.13 0.56
CA GLU A 197 -15.36 -17.72 1.94
C GLU A 197 -14.05 -16.94 2.02
N LEU A 198 -14.16 -15.67 2.36
CA LEU A 198 -13.03 -14.78 2.62
C LEU A 198 -12.08 -15.29 3.71
N LEU A 199 -12.56 -16.16 4.61
CA LEU A 199 -12.10 -16.28 5.99
C LEU A 199 -10.65 -16.74 6.18
N SER A 200 -10.04 -17.48 5.28
CA SER A 200 -8.65 -17.96 5.48
C SER A 200 -7.59 -17.08 4.82
N GLN A 201 -7.85 -16.60 3.63
CA GLN A 201 -6.84 -15.85 2.84
C GLN A 201 -6.69 -14.39 3.31
N ALA A 202 -7.78 -13.67 3.56
CA ALA A 202 -7.68 -12.28 3.99
C ALA A 202 -7.05 -12.13 5.38
N LYS A 203 -7.34 -13.05 6.32
CA LYS A 203 -6.67 -13.06 7.62
C LYS A 203 -5.15 -13.30 7.49
N LEU A 204 -4.76 -14.25 6.65
CA LEU A 204 -3.36 -14.61 6.46
C LEU A 204 -2.55 -13.47 5.84
N HIS A 205 -3.13 -12.81 4.84
CA HIS A 205 -2.46 -11.72 4.11
C HIS A 205 -2.56 -10.39 4.84
N GLY A 206 -3.68 -10.12 5.52
CA GLY A 206 -3.88 -8.91 6.33
C GLY A 206 -2.87 -8.78 7.45
N GLY A 207 -2.66 -9.82 8.23
CA GLY A 207 -1.69 -9.80 9.32
C GLY A 207 -0.24 -9.59 8.85
N LYS A 208 0.14 -10.11 7.68
CA LYS A 208 1.46 -9.83 7.09
C LYS A 208 1.62 -8.35 6.71
N ARG A 209 0.57 -7.74 6.16
CA ARG A 209 0.59 -6.33 5.76
C ARG A 209 0.63 -5.39 6.95
N VAL A 210 -0.18 -5.65 7.97
CA VAL A 210 -0.14 -4.90 9.23
C VAL A 210 1.26 -4.93 9.84
N ARG A 211 1.90 -6.10 9.92
CA ARG A 211 3.30 -6.20 10.39
C ARG A 211 4.27 -5.37 9.56
N ARG A 212 4.10 -5.28 8.24
CA ARG A 212 4.94 -4.40 7.39
C ARG A 212 4.74 -2.94 7.72
N VAL A 213 3.50 -2.49 7.97
CA VAL A 213 3.22 -1.11 8.39
C VAL A 213 3.91 -0.80 9.72
N THR A 214 3.80 -1.70 10.69
CA THR A 214 4.46 -1.58 12.00
C THR A 214 5.98 -1.55 11.83
N GLN A 215 6.53 -2.44 11.02
CA GLN A 215 7.98 -2.51 10.77
C GLN A 215 8.52 -1.20 10.16
N THR A 216 7.81 -0.63 9.18
CA THR A 216 8.19 0.67 8.59
C THR A 216 8.18 1.79 9.63
N THR A 217 7.22 1.78 10.58
CA THR A 217 7.19 2.77 11.66
C THR A 217 8.43 2.63 12.55
N LYS A 218 8.80 1.40 12.93
CA LYS A 218 10.00 1.13 13.71
C LYS A 218 11.28 1.56 12.99
N GLU A 219 11.40 1.27 11.70
CA GLU A 219 12.56 1.65 10.86
C GLU A 219 12.72 3.17 10.77
N ASN A 220 11.63 3.91 10.61
CA ASN A 220 11.69 5.37 10.60
C ASN A 220 12.15 5.95 11.95
N ILE A 221 11.62 5.44 13.06
CA ILE A 221 12.05 5.85 14.40
C ILE A 221 13.54 5.49 14.60
N SER A 222 13.96 4.27 14.22
CA SER A 222 15.34 3.83 14.29
C SER A 222 16.29 4.80 13.60
N ARG A 223 15.95 5.20 12.38
CA ARG A 223 16.76 6.15 11.59
C ARG A 223 16.86 7.51 12.27
N ILE A 224 15.76 8.05 12.81
CA ILE A 224 15.76 9.34 13.50
C ILE A 224 16.65 9.27 14.75
N VAL A 225 16.52 8.21 15.53
CA VAL A 225 17.30 8.02 16.76
C VAL A 225 18.79 7.89 16.46
N ALA A 226 19.18 7.02 15.52
CA ALA A 226 20.57 6.84 15.14
C ALA A 226 21.19 8.15 14.64
N ASN A 227 20.56 8.83 13.70
CA ASN A 227 21.02 10.11 13.16
C ASN A 227 21.06 11.21 14.25
N GLY A 228 20.08 11.20 15.15
CA GLY A 228 20.00 12.16 16.24
C GLY A 228 21.17 12.02 17.22
N ILE A 229 21.54 10.80 17.60
CA ILE A 229 22.69 10.55 18.48
C ILE A 229 23.98 10.96 17.77
N GLU A 230 24.16 10.57 16.50
CA GLU A 230 25.34 10.97 15.71
C GLU A 230 25.48 12.50 15.58
N ALA A 231 24.36 13.21 15.44
CA ALA A 231 24.31 14.66 15.38
C ALA A 231 24.38 15.36 16.76
N GLY A 232 24.48 14.62 17.85
CA GLY A 232 24.46 15.15 19.20
C GLY A 232 23.15 15.83 19.59
N ILE A 233 22.02 15.32 19.11
CA ILE A 233 20.69 15.86 19.42
C ILE A 233 20.21 15.30 20.75
N GLY A 234 19.85 16.19 21.67
CA GLY A 234 19.31 15.81 22.99
C GLY A 234 17.91 15.20 22.91
N ARG A 235 17.52 14.53 24.00
CA ARG A 235 16.26 13.77 24.14
C ARG A 235 15.00 14.51 23.67
N GLU A 236 14.83 15.75 24.14
CA GLU A 236 13.62 16.52 23.85
C GLU A 236 13.47 16.78 22.34
N LYS A 237 14.54 17.27 21.72
CA LYS A 237 14.54 17.54 20.29
C LYS A 237 14.37 16.26 19.47
N MET A 238 14.96 15.14 19.91
CA MET A 238 14.78 13.85 19.25
C MET A 238 13.32 13.35 19.35
N ALA A 239 12.67 13.52 20.51
CA ALA A 239 11.26 13.23 20.68
C ALA A 239 10.39 14.07 19.74
N ASP A 240 10.68 15.36 19.62
CA ASP A 240 9.96 16.26 18.72
C ASP A 240 10.15 15.85 17.25
N GLU A 241 11.35 15.48 16.84
CA GLU A 241 11.64 15.01 15.47
C GLU A 241 10.88 13.70 15.16
N ILE A 242 10.81 12.77 16.10
CA ILE A 242 10.03 11.53 15.94
C ILE A 242 8.55 11.87 15.73
N LEU A 243 7.98 12.74 16.57
CA LEU A 243 6.56 13.08 16.50
C LEU A 243 6.23 13.90 15.25
N GLN A 244 7.09 14.83 14.87
CA GLN A 244 6.94 15.64 13.66
C GLN A 244 6.97 14.78 12.40
N GLU A 245 7.97 13.90 12.26
CA GLU A 245 8.09 12.98 11.14
C GLU A 245 6.87 12.05 11.07
N TYR A 246 6.40 11.58 12.22
CA TYR A 246 5.20 10.77 12.30
C TYR A 246 3.96 11.51 11.78
N GLU A 247 3.80 12.78 12.13
CA GLU A 247 2.67 13.61 11.69
C GLU A 247 2.72 13.91 10.19
N ILE A 248 3.89 14.30 9.68
CA ILE A 248 4.10 14.60 8.25
C ILE A 248 3.74 13.38 7.39
N GLN A 249 4.21 12.21 7.79
CA GLN A 249 4.01 10.99 7.00
C GLN A 249 2.62 10.37 7.17
N THR A 250 1.90 10.67 8.23
CA THR A 250 0.63 9.99 8.58
C THR A 250 -0.39 10.07 7.44
N ARG A 251 -0.59 11.23 6.82
CA ARG A 251 -1.59 11.41 5.76
C ARG A 251 -1.23 10.65 4.48
N SER A 252 0.00 10.78 4.01
CA SER A 252 0.47 10.10 2.78
C SER A 252 0.51 8.59 2.96
N ARG A 253 0.97 8.11 4.11
CA ARG A 253 0.96 6.69 4.47
C ARG A 253 -0.45 6.12 4.58
N ALA A 254 -1.37 6.85 5.22
CA ALA A 254 -2.76 6.40 5.34
C ALA A 254 -3.42 6.26 3.97
N ARG A 255 -3.18 7.19 3.05
CA ARG A 255 -3.66 7.10 1.66
C ARG A 255 -3.08 5.91 0.93
N LEU A 256 -1.76 5.72 1.00
CA LEU A 256 -1.10 4.59 0.34
C LEU A 256 -1.61 3.24 0.86
N ILE A 257 -1.75 3.11 2.18
CA ILE A 257 -2.29 1.90 2.80
C ILE A 257 -3.74 1.68 2.36
N ALA A 258 -4.56 2.74 2.37
CA ALA A 258 -5.95 2.67 1.95
C ALA A 258 -6.10 2.26 0.48
N ASP A 259 -5.30 2.83 -0.42
CA ASP A 259 -5.25 2.45 -1.83
C ASP A 259 -4.89 0.97 -1.97
N GLN A 260 -3.82 0.55 -1.32
CA GLN A 260 -3.30 -0.81 -1.44
C GLN A 260 -4.29 -1.85 -0.87
N GLU A 261 -4.83 -1.61 0.33
CA GLU A 261 -5.79 -2.52 0.97
C GLU A 261 -7.07 -2.65 0.16
N THR A 262 -7.54 -1.54 -0.41
CA THR A 262 -8.76 -1.51 -1.22
C THR A 262 -8.60 -2.31 -2.50
N VAL A 263 -7.60 -1.98 -3.33
CA VAL A 263 -7.41 -2.64 -4.64
C VAL A 263 -7.16 -4.13 -4.45
N MET A 264 -6.24 -4.48 -3.55
CA MET A 264 -5.89 -5.86 -3.25
C MET A 264 -7.10 -6.69 -2.83
N THR A 265 -7.89 -6.18 -1.89
CA THR A 265 -9.02 -6.93 -1.34
C THR A 265 -10.17 -7.03 -2.34
N LEU A 266 -10.42 -5.96 -3.11
CA LEU A 266 -11.46 -5.92 -4.15
C LEU A 266 -11.14 -6.92 -5.27
N GLU A 267 -9.91 -6.89 -5.79
CA GLU A 267 -9.46 -7.78 -6.87
C GLU A 267 -9.38 -9.24 -6.40
N THR A 268 -9.03 -9.48 -5.15
CA THR A 268 -9.10 -10.84 -4.56
C THR A 268 -10.53 -11.38 -4.60
N GLY A 269 -11.50 -10.58 -4.15
CA GLY A 269 -12.92 -11.00 -4.17
C GLY A 269 -13.45 -11.20 -5.60
N HIS A 270 -13.04 -10.36 -6.53
CA HIS A 270 -13.38 -10.48 -7.95
C HIS A 270 -12.80 -11.77 -8.54
N TYR A 271 -11.51 -12.02 -8.35
CA TYR A 271 -10.80 -13.21 -8.83
C TYR A 271 -11.40 -14.50 -8.26
N ASP A 272 -11.56 -14.59 -6.93
CA ASP A 272 -12.06 -15.80 -6.26
C ASP A 272 -13.48 -16.15 -6.73
N MET A 273 -14.33 -15.13 -6.95
CA MET A 273 -15.66 -15.37 -7.48
C MET A 273 -15.61 -15.88 -8.92
N MET A 274 -14.75 -15.34 -9.75
CA MET A 274 -14.61 -15.78 -11.15
C MET A 274 -14.03 -17.18 -11.24
N GLN A 275 -13.00 -17.49 -10.44
CA GLN A 275 -12.45 -18.85 -10.36
C GLN A 275 -13.52 -19.84 -9.92
N LYS A 276 -14.27 -19.55 -8.86
CA LYS A 276 -15.35 -20.41 -8.37
C LYS A 276 -16.50 -20.59 -9.36
N SER A 277 -16.73 -19.60 -10.22
CA SER A 277 -17.77 -19.64 -11.25
C SER A 277 -17.37 -20.37 -12.53
N GLY A 278 -16.14 -20.93 -12.58
CA GLY A 278 -15.64 -21.68 -13.72
C GLY A 278 -15.11 -20.81 -14.86
N ALA A 279 -14.59 -19.63 -14.57
CA ALA A 279 -13.85 -18.85 -15.55
C ALA A 279 -12.66 -19.66 -16.08
N THR A 280 -12.41 -19.55 -17.39
CA THR A 280 -11.36 -20.31 -18.08
C THR A 280 -10.09 -19.49 -18.31
N THR A 281 -10.26 -18.21 -18.64
CA THR A 281 -9.16 -17.27 -18.90
C THR A 281 -9.40 -15.94 -18.22
N LYS A 282 -8.32 -15.16 -18.11
CA LYS A 282 -8.32 -13.81 -17.60
C LYS A 282 -7.41 -12.91 -18.43
N THR A 283 -7.81 -11.64 -18.60
CA THR A 283 -7.11 -10.66 -19.42
C THR A 283 -6.75 -9.45 -18.57
N TRP A 284 -5.48 -9.04 -18.61
CA TRP A 284 -4.97 -7.87 -17.90
C TRP A 284 -5.36 -6.59 -18.64
N HIS A 285 -5.80 -5.57 -17.90
CA HIS A 285 -6.08 -4.25 -18.44
C HIS A 285 -5.30 -3.20 -17.66
N HIS A 286 -4.47 -2.44 -18.39
CA HIS A 286 -3.83 -1.26 -17.87
C HIS A 286 -4.84 -0.11 -17.82
N ARG A 287 -4.85 0.63 -16.71
CA ARG A 287 -5.64 1.86 -16.60
C ARG A 287 -4.73 3.05 -16.86
N PRO A 288 -5.08 3.94 -17.82
CA PRO A 288 -4.37 5.20 -17.99
C PRO A 288 -4.35 6.02 -16.69
N GLN A 289 -3.21 6.58 -16.35
CA GLN A 289 -2.99 7.39 -15.15
C GLN A 289 -1.84 8.37 -15.40
N LYS A 290 -1.76 9.45 -14.59
CA LYS A 290 -0.75 10.50 -14.72
C LYS A 290 0.69 9.97 -14.71
N ASN A 291 0.96 8.97 -13.86
CA ASN A 291 2.25 8.28 -13.78
C ASN A 291 2.06 6.81 -14.15
N PRO A 292 2.04 6.46 -15.45
CA PRO A 292 1.84 5.09 -15.88
C PRO A 292 3.03 4.22 -15.46
N ARG A 293 2.75 2.96 -15.19
CA ARG A 293 3.79 1.96 -14.93
C ARG A 293 4.25 1.39 -16.28
N ASP A 294 5.05 2.15 -17.01
CA ASP A 294 5.53 1.86 -18.37
C ASP A 294 6.98 1.34 -18.42
N GLY A 295 7.63 1.23 -17.24
CA GLY A 295 9.01 0.77 -17.13
C GLY A 295 10.06 1.84 -17.43
N SER A 296 9.68 3.09 -17.68
CA SER A 296 10.60 4.19 -18.01
C SER A 296 11.55 4.55 -16.85
N ASP A 297 11.14 4.27 -15.62
CA ASP A 297 11.91 4.46 -14.39
C ASP A 297 12.73 3.22 -13.97
N GLY A 298 12.82 2.19 -14.81
CA GLY A 298 13.41 0.89 -14.47
C GLY A 298 12.50 0.00 -13.60
N GLY A 299 11.28 0.46 -13.35
CA GLY A 299 10.25 -0.25 -12.61
C GLY A 299 9.44 -1.23 -13.47
N PRO A 300 8.29 -1.71 -12.98
CA PRO A 300 7.39 -2.59 -13.70
C PRO A 300 6.78 -1.94 -14.94
N ASN A 301 6.58 -2.72 -15.99
CA ASN A 301 5.90 -2.26 -17.20
C ASN A 301 4.51 -2.90 -17.33
N HIS A 302 3.52 -2.33 -16.68
CA HIS A 302 2.13 -2.79 -16.74
C HIS A 302 1.40 -2.31 -18.00
N VAL A 303 1.90 -1.25 -18.65
CA VAL A 303 1.36 -0.78 -19.95
C VAL A 303 1.55 -1.85 -21.00
N LYS A 304 2.74 -2.49 -21.05
CA LYS A 304 3.04 -3.58 -22.00
C LYS A 304 2.18 -4.82 -21.77
N MET A 305 1.63 -4.99 -20.59
CA MET A 305 0.78 -6.14 -20.24
C MET A 305 -0.68 -5.97 -20.66
N ASP A 306 -1.06 -4.78 -21.14
CA ASP A 306 -2.44 -4.54 -21.55
C ASP A 306 -2.86 -5.52 -22.65
N GLY A 307 -3.99 -6.21 -22.44
CA GLY A 307 -4.45 -7.29 -23.33
C GLY A 307 -3.80 -8.66 -23.10
N GLU A 308 -2.81 -8.81 -22.21
CA GLU A 308 -2.23 -10.11 -21.90
C GLU A 308 -3.31 -11.04 -21.33
N THR A 309 -3.52 -12.18 -21.99
CA THR A 309 -4.52 -13.18 -21.63
C THR A 309 -3.86 -14.48 -21.25
N VAL A 310 -4.24 -15.01 -20.08
CA VAL A 310 -3.71 -16.26 -19.54
C VAL A 310 -4.83 -17.15 -18.99
N PRO A 311 -4.64 -18.47 -18.85
CA PRO A 311 -5.55 -19.33 -18.10
C PRO A 311 -5.82 -18.79 -16.70
N ILE A 312 -7.01 -19.06 -16.15
CA ILE A 312 -7.45 -18.52 -14.84
C ILE A 312 -6.44 -18.81 -13.71
N ASP A 313 -5.88 -20.00 -13.68
CA ASP A 313 -4.93 -20.44 -12.64
C ASP A 313 -3.47 -20.06 -12.93
N ALA A 314 -3.15 -19.58 -14.13
CA ALA A 314 -1.82 -19.16 -14.49
C ALA A 314 -1.48 -17.78 -13.92
N ARG A 315 -0.19 -17.47 -13.85
CA ARG A 315 0.29 -16.11 -13.51
C ARG A 315 0.55 -15.33 -14.80
N PHE A 316 0.34 -14.03 -14.75
CA PHE A 316 0.76 -13.11 -15.81
C PHE A 316 2.29 -13.02 -15.90
N SER A 317 2.80 -12.43 -16.97
CA SER A 317 4.24 -12.28 -17.23
C SER A 317 5.02 -11.60 -16.09
N ASN A 318 4.37 -10.77 -15.27
CA ASN A 318 4.94 -10.15 -14.07
C ASN A 318 4.87 -11.04 -12.81
N GLY A 319 4.40 -12.28 -12.92
CA GLY A 319 4.29 -13.24 -11.85
C GLY A 319 3.06 -13.09 -10.93
N LEU A 320 2.17 -12.13 -11.20
CA LEU A 320 0.93 -11.93 -10.44
C LEU A 320 -0.21 -12.80 -10.97
N ARG A 321 -1.12 -13.22 -10.08
CA ARG A 321 -2.40 -13.86 -10.47
C ARG A 321 -3.42 -12.83 -10.92
N TYR A 322 -3.39 -11.64 -10.34
CA TYR A 322 -4.26 -10.50 -10.62
C TYR A 322 -3.57 -9.21 -10.10
N PRO A 323 -4.03 -8.01 -10.48
CA PRO A 323 -3.46 -6.76 -9.99
C PRO A 323 -3.47 -6.69 -8.47
N CYS A 324 -2.36 -6.24 -7.88
CA CYS A 324 -2.17 -6.17 -6.43
C CYS A 324 -2.28 -7.53 -5.72
N ASP A 325 -1.95 -8.64 -6.37
CA ASP A 325 -1.89 -9.97 -5.74
C ASP A 325 -1.06 -9.92 -4.45
N PRO A 326 -1.64 -10.32 -3.28
CA PRO A 326 -0.93 -10.24 -1.99
C PRO A 326 0.32 -11.12 -1.91
N GLU A 327 0.47 -12.10 -2.78
CA GLU A 327 1.67 -12.93 -2.88
C GLU A 327 2.74 -12.34 -3.80
N GLY A 328 2.40 -11.26 -4.53
CA GLY A 328 3.31 -10.61 -5.45
C GLY A 328 4.36 -9.73 -4.77
N PRO A 329 5.47 -9.43 -5.46
CA PRO A 329 6.48 -8.53 -4.95
C PRO A 329 5.93 -7.09 -4.84
N ALA A 330 6.42 -6.34 -3.85
CA ALA A 330 5.95 -4.98 -3.58
C ALA A 330 6.07 -4.05 -4.82
N ARG A 331 7.16 -4.18 -5.58
CA ARG A 331 7.38 -3.38 -6.79
C ARG A 331 6.29 -3.57 -7.85
N GLU A 332 5.67 -4.75 -7.93
CA GLU A 332 4.61 -5.04 -8.89
C GLU A 332 3.21 -4.65 -8.37
N THR A 333 3.04 -4.59 -7.05
CA THR A 333 1.72 -4.45 -6.45
C THR A 333 1.43 -3.02 -5.93
N ILE A 334 2.43 -2.32 -5.36
CA ILE A 334 2.22 -0.99 -4.77
C ILE A 334 1.90 0.04 -5.86
N LYS A 335 0.86 0.85 -5.65
CA LYS A 335 0.34 1.85 -6.60
C LYS A 335 -0.14 1.26 -7.95
N CYS A 336 -0.33 -0.06 -8.06
CA CYS A 336 -0.95 -0.65 -9.23
C CYS A 336 -2.45 -0.33 -9.26
N ARG A 337 -2.96 0.13 -10.41
CA ARG A 337 -4.38 0.45 -10.64
C ARG A 337 -4.98 -0.32 -11.81
N CYS A 338 -4.27 -1.32 -12.30
CA CYS A 338 -4.76 -2.23 -13.33
C CYS A 338 -5.94 -3.04 -12.81
N TYR A 339 -6.68 -3.66 -13.71
CA TYR A 339 -7.76 -4.58 -13.39
C TYR A 339 -7.75 -5.77 -14.36
N VAL A 340 -8.57 -6.77 -14.08
CA VAL A 340 -8.65 -7.99 -14.88
C VAL A 340 -10.10 -8.24 -15.29
N THR A 341 -10.29 -8.65 -16.54
CA THR A 341 -11.56 -9.24 -17.01
C THR A 341 -11.40 -10.73 -17.20
N TYR A 342 -12.52 -11.45 -17.31
CA TYR A 342 -12.55 -12.91 -17.32
C TYR A 342 -13.46 -13.44 -18.44
N ASN A 343 -13.10 -14.61 -18.97
CA ASN A 343 -13.96 -15.38 -19.86
C ASN A 343 -14.37 -16.69 -19.16
N ARG A 344 -15.61 -17.10 -19.41
CA ARG A 344 -16.21 -18.33 -18.86
C ARG A 344 -16.39 -19.34 -19.96
#